data_c7d916d66e1d5910549d6ae82a072d26
#
_entry.id   c7d916d66e1d5910549d6ae82a072d26
#
_cell.length_a   1.000
_cell.length_b   1.000
_cell.length_c   1.000
_cell.angle_alpha   90.00
_cell.angle_beta   90.00
_cell.angle_gamma   90.00
#
_symmetry.space_group_name_H-M   'P 1'
#
loop_
_entity.id
_entity.type
_entity.pdbx_description
1 polymer ?
#
loop_
_entity_poly.entity_id
_entity_poly.type
_entity_poly.pdbx_seq_one_letter_code
_entity_poly.pdbx_strand_id
1 'polypeptide(L)'
;MATLRATLTLNSASVLASPVNVSADFSAAADSGILSRAKVLKTAVDANALEVYTANDKSESAYLFLKNLDQEKEHYVYVYNDTDSDGLVAKIGGNEFCFIPVAVNKSYRVYGTHVVQMVEFGVFGLDSSAAGPFNQN
;
A
#
# COMPACT_ATOMS: atom_id res chain seq x y z
N MET A 1 -6.41 -21.46 -7.09
CA MET A 1 -6.45 -20.00 -6.86
C MET A 1 -6.63 -19.75 -5.39
N ALA A 2 -5.86 -18.82 -4.85
CA ALA A 2 -5.93 -18.50 -3.43
C ALA A 2 -6.92 -17.39 -3.17
N THR A 3 -7.23 -17.19 -1.90
CA THR A 3 -8.12 -16.11 -1.47
C THR A 3 -7.35 -15.16 -0.55
N LEU A 4 -7.40 -13.89 -0.88
CA LEU A 4 -6.94 -12.82 -0.01
C LEU A 4 -8.12 -12.36 0.83
N ARG A 5 -7.94 -12.32 2.14
CA ARG A 5 -8.97 -11.82 3.05
C ARG A 5 -8.43 -10.67 3.86
N ALA A 6 -9.19 -9.60 3.94
CA ALA A 6 -8.85 -8.43 4.75
C ALA A 6 -10.02 -8.10 5.67
N THR A 7 -9.70 -7.81 6.93
CA THR A 7 -10.71 -7.42 7.91
C THR A 7 -10.23 -6.16 8.59
N LEU A 8 -11.07 -5.15 8.66
CA LEU A 8 -10.79 -3.89 9.34
C LEU A 8 -11.84 -3.66 10.41
N THR A 9 -11.37 -3.32 11.61
CA THR A 9 -12.25 -2.95 12.71
C THR A 9 -11.82 -1.59 13.24
N LEU A 10 -12.77 -0.69 13.36
CA LEU A 10 -12.55 0.65 13.92
C LEU A 10 -13.43 0.81 15.15
N ASN A 11 -12.81 1.09 16.29
CA ASN A 11 -13.49 1.25 17.57
C ASN A 11 -13.06 2.52 18.26
N SER A 12 -14.02 3.27 18.79
CA SER A 12 -13.72 4.36 19.71
C SER A 12 -14.95 4.66 20.53
N ALA A 13 -14.74 4.91 21.82
CA ALA A 13 -15.83 5.28 22.71
C ALA A 13 -16.19 6.76 22.62
N SER A 14 -15.29 7.60 22.12
CA SER A 14 -15.42 9.05 22.33
C SER A 14 -14.97 9.93 21.15
N VAL A 15 -14.57 9.36 20.01
CA VAL A 15 -14.10 10.18 18.89
C VAL A 15 -15.25 10.94 18.23
N LEU A 16 -16.45 10.40 18.35
CA LEU A 16 -17.69 11.10 17.93
C LEU A 16 -18.59 11.24 19.13
N ALA A 17 -19.72 11.92 18.96
CA ALA A 17 -20.73 12.06 20.00
C ALA A 17 -21.29 10.69 20.43
N SER A 18 -21.26 9.71 19.55
CA SER A 18 -21.63 8.31 19.86
C SER A 18 -20.42 7.42 19.65
N PRO A 19 -20.36 6.27 20.32
CA PRO A 19 -19.27 5.32 20.08
C PRO A 19 -19.21 4.90 18.62
N VAL A 20 -17.99 4.75 18.12
CA VAL A 20 -17.74 4.24 16.79
C VAL A 20 -17.41 2.76 16.86
N ASN A 21 -18.11 1.96 16.09
CA ASN A 21 -17.87 0.54 15.99
C ASN A 21 -18.17 0.11 14.55
N VAL A 22 -17.12 0.07 13.73
CA VAL A 22 -17.22 -0.25 12.32
C VAL A 22 -16.36 -1.46 12.03
N SER A 23 -16.91 -2.41 11.31
CA SER A 23 -16.19 -3.58 10.86
C SER A 23 -16.45 -3.77 9.37
N ALA A 24 -15.39 -4.06 8.62
CA ALA A 24 -15.49 -4.34 7.21
C ALA A 24 -14.67 -5.56 6.87
N ASP A 25 -15.28 -6.47 6.12
CA ASP A 25 -14.62 -7.68 5.63
C ASP A 25 -14.57 -7.64 4.12
N PHE A 26 -13.46 -8.13 3.60
CA PHE A 26 -13.26 -8.21 2.17
C PHE A 26 -12.54 -9.50 1.82
N SER A 27 -13.00 -10.16 0.78
CA SER A 27 -12.33 -11.34 0.24
C SER A 27 -12.25 -11.23 -1.27
N ALA A 28 -11.11 -11.57 -1.81
CA ALA A 28 -10.88 -11.55 -3.25
C ALA A 28 -10.04 -12.73 -3.67
N ALA A 29 -10.24 -13.20 -4.89
CA ALA A 29 -9.36 -14.18 -5.47
C ALA A 29 -8.02 -13.52 -5.77
N ALA A 30 -6.93 -14.22 -5.51
CA ALA A 30 -5.59 -13.74 -5.82
C ALA A 30 -4.76 -14.92 -6.31
N ASP A 31 -4.08 -14.76 -7.41
CA ASP A 31 -3.25 -15.83 -7.95
C ASP A 31 -1.77 -15.55 -7.78
N SER A 32 -1.40 -14.36 -7.32
CA SER A 32 -0.02 -14.07 -6.96
C SER A 32 0.05 -12.90 -5.98
N GLY A 33 1.22 -12.79 -5.33
CA GLY A 33 1.47 -11.72 -4.39
C GLY A 33 2.89 -11.77 -3.88
N ILE A 34 3.30 -10.64 -3.30
CA ILE A 34 4.58 -10.54 -2.57
C ILE A 34 4.32 -9.87 -1.23
N LEU A 35 5.16 -10.20 -0.27
CA LEU A 35 5.19 -9.50 1.03
C LEU A 35 6.66 -9.32 1.37
N SER A 36 7.06 -8.08 1.60
CA SER A 36 8.47 -7.75 1.76
C SER A 36 8.66 -6.55 2.66
N ARG A 37 9.89 -6.34 3.08
CA ARG A 37 10.32 -5.15 3.82
C ARG A 37 11.40 -4.46 3.04
N ALA A 38 11.39 -3.15 3.05
CA ALA A 38 12.37 -2.36 2.31
C ALA A 38 12.65 -1.04 3.01
N LYS A 39 13.84 -0.50 2.74
CA LYS A 39 14.19 0.83 3.18
C LYS A 39 13.57 1.85 2.25
N VAL A 40 13.10 2.95 2.85
CA VAL A 40 12.55 4.08 2.14
C VAL A 40 13.51 5.24 2.27
N LEU A 41 13.81 5.89 1.16
CA LEU A 41 14.73 7.01 1.16
C LEU A 41 14.01 8.31 1.49
N LYS A 42 14.74 9.20 2.12
CA LYS A 42 14.29 10.58 2.29
C LYS A 42 14.49 11.28 0.96
N THR A 43 13.44 11.36 0.19
CA THR A 43 13.54 11.94 -1.15
C THR A 43 12.23 12.59 -1.53
N ALA A 44 12.28 13.43 -2.54
CA ALA A 44 11.08 13.95 -3.16
C ALA A 44 10.53 12.93 -4.15
N VAL A 45 9.41 13.24 -4.74
CA VAL A 45 8.80 12.41 -5.77
C VAL A 45 9.74 12.36 -6.98
N ASP A 46 10.43 11.26 -7.14
CA ASP A 46 11.35 11.08 -8.27
C ASP A 46 11.62 9.59 -8.50
N ALA A 47 12.54 9.33 -9.42
CA ALA A 47 12.87 7.96 -9.83
C ALA A 47 13.59 7.16 -8.73
N ASN A 48 14.08 7.82 -7.67
CA ASN A 48 14.78 7.13 -6.59
C ASN A 48 13.83 6.66 -5.48
N ALA A 49 12.58 7.05 -5.52
CA ALA A 49 11.60 6.57 -4.56
C ALA A 49 11.38 5.07 -4.76
N LEU A 50 11.10 4.37 -3.67
CA LEU A 50 10.85 2.93 -3.72
C LEU A 50 9.55 2.65 -4.51
N GLU A 51 9.66 1.87 -5.57
CA GLU A 51 8.48 1.46 -6.33
C GLU A 51 7.92 0.17 -5.73
N VAL A 52 6.72 0.25 -5.17
CA VAL A 52 6.09 -0.90 -4.52
C VAL A 52 5.09 -1.60 -5.42
N TYR A 53 4.58 -0.93 -6.45
CA TYR A 53 3.73 -1.54 -7.46
C TYR A 53 4.03 -0.93 -8.81
N THR A 54 4.26 -1.76 -9.80
CA THR A 54 4.52 -1.32 -11.17
C THR A 54 3.25 -1.45 -12.00
N ALA A 55 2.93 -0.40 -12.75
CA ALA A 55 1.76 -0.39 -13.64
C ALA A 55 1.75 -1.63 -14.52
N ASN A 56 0.59 -2.28 -14.61
CA ASN A 56 0.47 -3.53 -15.33
C ASN A 56 -0.93 -3.62 -15.94
N ASP A 57 -1.00 -3.51 -17.25
CA ASP A 57 -2.27 -3.55 -17.96
C ASP A 57 -2.86 -4.95 -18.09
N LYS A 58 -2.14 -5.98 -17.64
CA LYS A 58 -2.64 -7.35 -17.63
C LYS A 58 -3.38 -7.71 -16.35
N SER A 59 -3.20 -6.93 -15.29
CA SER A 59 -3.86 -7.21 -14.03
C SER A 59 -5.33 -6.83 -14.10
N GLU A 60 -6.17 -7.67 -13.55
CA GLU A 60 -7.59 -7.37 -13.41
C GLU A 60 -7.87 -6.59 -12.14
N SER A 61 -7.17 -6.93 -11.08
CA SER A 61 -7.27 -6.23 -9.81
C SER A 61 -6.02 -6.46 -8.98
N ALA A 62 -5.65 -5.48 -8.18
CA ALA A 62 -4.51 -5.61 -7.30
C ALA A 62 -4.73 -4.78 -6.04
N TYR A 63 -4.10 -5.20 -4.95
CA TYR A 63 -4.27 -4.59 -3.64
C TYR A 63 -2.90 -4.36 -3.03
N LEU A 64 -2.70 -3.17 -2.47
CA LEU A 64 -1.46 -2.80 -1.82
C LEU A 64 -1.70 -2.66 -0.32
N PHE A 65 -0.93 -3.40 0.46
CA PHE A 65 -0.79 -3.21 1.89
C PHE A 65 0.56 -2.54 2.14
N LEU A 66 0.56 -1.51 2.98
CA LEU A 66 1.81 -0.87 3.35
C LEU A 66 1.74 -0.41 4.79
N LYS A 67 2.75 -0.77 5.57
CA LYS A 67 2.87 -0.37 6.96
C LYS A 67 4.21 0.34 7.17
N ASN A 68 4.16 1.48 7.82
CA ASN A 68 5.34 2.21 8.25
C ASN A 68 5.86 1.59 9.55
N LEU A 69 7.04 0.98 9.50
CA LEU A 69 7.63 0.28 10.64
C LEU A 69 8.38 1.20 11.60
N ASP A 70 8.46 2.49 11.30
CA ASP A 70 9.08 3.46 12.18
C ASP A 70 8.27 3.59 13.48
N GLN A 71 8.95 3.82 14.59
CA GLN A 71 8.30 3.96 15.88
C GLN A 71 7.87 5.38 16.18
N GLU A 72 8.42 6.36 15.49
CA GLU A 72 8.14 7.76 15.73
C GLU A 72 6.95 8.19 14.88
N LYS A 73 5.91 8.71 15.54
CA LYS A 73 4.66 9.08 14.86
C LYS A 73 4.86 10.10 13.76
N GLU A 74 5.83 11.00 13.92
CA GLU A 74 6.06 12.08 12.99
C GLU A 74 7.04 11.73 11.88
N HIS A 75 7.50 10.50 11.83
CA HIS A 75 8.30 9.99 10.74
C HIS A 75 7.36 9.43 9.67
N TYR A 76 6.98 10.26 8.74
CA TYR A 76 5.95 9.91 7.76
C TYR A 76 6.53 9.21 6.54
N VAL A 77 5.71 8.39 5.97
CA VAL A 77 5.94 7.76 4.66
C VAL A 77 4.81 8.18 3.75
N TYR A 78 5.15 8.63 2.55
CA TYR A 78 4.18 9.08 1.57
C TYR A 78 4.07 8.07 0.45
N VAL A 79 2.82 7.74 0.09
CA VAL A 79 2.51 6.87 -1.04
C VAL A 79 1.91 7.73 -2.12
N TYR A 80 2.41 7.59 -3.33
CA TYR A 80 1.86 8.34 -4.47
C TYR A 80 1.84 7.46 -5.71
N ASN A 81 0.96 7.82 -6.65
CA ASN A 81 0.90 7.11 -7.93
C ASN A 81 1.62 7.92 -9.00
N ASP A 82 2.23 7.22 -9.95
CA ASP A 82 3.08 7.80 -10.97
C ASP A 82 4.26 8.57 -10.38
N THR A 83 4.82 9.50 -11.16
CA THR A 83 5.93 10.36 -10.73
C THR A 83 5.47 11.77 -10.40
N ASP A 84 4.16 12.00 -10.45
CA ASP A 84 3.59 13.32 -10.23
C ASP A 84 3.29 13.51 -8.76
N SER A 85 3.79 14.60 -8.18
CA SER A 85 3.54 14.93 -6.78
C SER A 85 2.05 15.14 -6.49
N ASP A 86 1.25 15.45 -7.51
CA ASP A 86 -0.19 15.59 -7.33
C ASP A 86 -0.89 14.26 -7.17
N GLY A 87 -0.19 13.15 -7.40
CA GLY A 87 -0.74 11.82 -7.22
C GLY A 87 -0.60 11.27 -5.81
N LEU A 88 -0.45 12.10 -4.80
CA LEU A 88 -0.32 11.64 -3.42
C LEU A 88 -1.58 10.89 -2.99
N VAL A 89 -1.39 9.66 -2.51
CA VAL A 89 -2.47 8.77 -2.12
C VAL A 89 -2.62 8.72 -0.60
N ALA A 90 -1.52 8.62 0.13
CA ALA A 90 -1.58 8.45 1.57
C ALA A 90 -0.35 9.02 2.25
N LYS A 91 -0.55 9.49 3.48
CA LYS A 91 0.50 9.92 4.41
C LYS A 91 0.40 9.01 5.63
N ILE A 92 1.44 8.23 5.88
CA ILE A 92 1.41 7.17 6.88
C ILE A 92 2.45 7.46 7.95
N GLY A 93 2.00 7.72 9.16
CA GLY A 93 2.89 7.95 10.30
C GLY A 93 3.46 6.66 10.85
N GLY A 94 4.32 6.77 11.85
CA GLY A 94 4.93 5.60 12.48
C GLY A 94 3.89 4.64 13.01
N ASN A 95 4.06 3.37 12.73
CA ASN A 95 3.16 2.27 13.09
C ASN A 95 1.78 2.31 12.40
N GLU A 96 1.53 3.28 11.56
CA GLU A 96 0.29 3.30 10.79
C GLU A 96 0.41 2.46 9.53
N PHE A 97 -0.72 2.13 8.94
CA PHE A 97 -0.76 1.30 7.75
C PHE A 97 -1.91 1.71 6.85
N CYS A 98 -1.84 1.27 5.60
CA CYS A 98 -2.97 1.35 4.68
C CYS A 98 -3.13 0.05 3.91
N PHE A 99 -4.35 -0.20 3.47
CA PHE A 99 -4.66 -1.27 2.54
C PHE A 99 -5.59 -0.68 1.49
N ILE A 100 -5.16 -0.69 0.24
CA ILE A 100 -5.91 -0.03 -0.82
C ILE A 100 -5.99 -0.90 -2.07
N PRO A 101 -7.13 -0.90 -2.76
CA PRO A 101 -7.17 -1.35 -4.15
C PRO A 101 -6.39 -0.34 -4.99
N VAL A 102 -5.51 -0.81 -5.86
CA VAL A 102 -4.71 0.09 -6.68
C VAL A 102 -5.29 0.23 -8.07
N ALA A 103 -5.04 1.36 -8.70
CA ALA A 103 -5.30 1.53 -10.12
C ALA A 103 -4.20 0.78 -10.86
N VAL A 104 -4.55 -0.35 -11.50
CA VAL A 104 -3.54 -1.28 -12.02
C VAL A 104 -2.71 -0.68 -13.15
N ASN A 105 -3.20 0.37 -13.80
CA ASN A 105 -2.46 1.05 -14.85
C ASN A 105 -1.55 2.18 -14.34
N LYS A 106 -1.40 2.31 -13.02
CA LYS A 106 -0.52 3.30 -12.40
C LYS A 106 0.53 2.60 -11.56
N SER A 107 1.74 3.15 -11.54
CA SER A 107 2.77 2.68 -10.63
C SER A 107 2.65 3.42 -9.30
N TYR A 108 2.98 2.74 -8.20
CA TYR A 108 2.91 3.33 -6.87
C TYR A 108 4.30 3.33 -6.26
N ARG A 109 4.69 4.47 -5.72
CA ARG A 109 6.00 4.68 -5.12
C ARG A 109 5.86 5.24 -3.73
N VAL A 110 6.93 5.08 -2.95
CA VAL A 110 6.95 5.45 -1.53
C VAL A 110 8.23 6.21 -1.25
N TYR A 111 8.12 7.32 -0.54
CA TYR A 111 9.28 8.02 -0.02
C TYR A 111 9.02 8.45 1.43
N GLY A 112 10.10 8.72 2.16
CA GLY A 112 10.01 9.05 3.58
C GLY A 112 10.46 10.46 3.89
N THR A 113 10.22 10.86 5.13
CA THR A 113 10.66 12.17 5.64
C THR A 113 12.00 12.12 6.36
N HIS A 114 12.49 10.94 6.65
CA HIS A 114 13.73 10.74 7.41
C HIS A 114 14.69 9.82 6.67
N VAL A 115 15.96 9.89 7.05
CA VAL A 115 17.03 9.26 6.27
C VAL A 115 16.90 7.74 6.21
N VAL A 116 16.53 7.13 7.31
CA VAL A 116 16.40 5.67 7.36
C VAL A 116 15.03 5.32 7.89
N GLN A 117 14.19 4.81 7.03
CA GLN A 117 12.87 4.32 7.41
C GLN A 117 12.65 2.97 6.75
N MET A 118 11.92 2.12 7.43
CA MET A 118 11.57 0.80 6.91
C MET A 118 10.06 0.70 6.75
N VAL A 119 9.65 0.08 5.69
CA VAL A 119 8.24 -0.26 5.46
C VAL A 119 8.10 -1.73 5.23
N GLU A 120 6.95 -2.25 5.61
CA GLU A 120 6.49 -3.57 5.18
C GLU A 120 5.40 -3.36 4.16
N PHE A 121 5.52 -3.99 3.02
CA PHE A 121 4.49 -3.86 1.99
C PHE A 121 4.14 -5.21 1.41
N GLY A 122 2.88 -5.33 1.03
CA GLY A 122 2.38 -6.51 0.34
C GLY A 122 1.58 -6.08 -0.87
N VAL A 123 1.75 -6.81 -1.96
CA VAL A 123 1.00 -6.56 -3.18
C VAL A 123 0.40 -7.88 -3.62
N PHE A 124 -0.90 -7.91 -3.79
CA PHE A 124 -1.64 -9.13 -4.08
C PHE A 124 -2.63 -8.85 -5.21
N GLY A 125 -2.83 -9.81 -6.08
CA GLY A 125 -3.76 -9.55 -7.16
C GLY A 125 -4.13 -10.74 -8.00
N LEU A 126 -5.04 -10.45 -8.92
CA LEU A 126 -5.51 -11.38 -9.93
C LEU A 126 -5.09 -10.84 -11.29
N ASP A 127 -4.39 -11.66 -12.02
CA ASP A 127 -3.88 -11.30 -13.33
C ASP A 127 -4.73 -11.95 -14.40
N SER A 128 -5.05 -11.20 -15.45
CA SER A 128 -5.78 -11.74 -16.59
C SER A 128 -4.92 -12.69 -17.42
N SER A 129 -3.61 -12.72 -17.21
CA SER A 129 -2.71 -13.68 -17.84
C SER A 129 -2.24 -14.70 -16.80
N ALA A 130 -1.64 -15.79 -17.25
CA ALA A 130 -1.11 -16.80 -16.35
C ALA A 130 0.17 -16.35 -15.64
N ALA A 131 0.72 -15.22 -16.00
CA ALA A 131 2.01 -14.77 -15.46
C ALA A 131 1.92 -14.16 -14.06
N GLY A 132 0.73 -13.71 -13.66
CA GLY A 132 0.53 -13.06 -12.37
C GLY A 132 0.66 -11.55 -12.45
N PRO A 133 0.08 -10.82 -11.48
CA PRO A 133 0.00 -9.36 -11.57
C PRO A 133 1.33 -8.64 -11.43
N PHE A 134 2.35 -9.30 -10.89
CA PHE A 134 3.63 -8.67 -10.61
C PHE A 134 4.72 -9.12 -11.56
N ASN A 135 4.36 -9.88 -12.56
CA ASN A 135 5.28 -10.29 -13.59
C ASN A 135 5.40 -9.17 -14.60
N GLN A 136 6.60 -8.63 -14.75
CA GLN A 136 6.85 -7.46 -15.56
C GLN A 136 7.32 -7.77 -16.97
N ASN A 137 7.20 -8.97 -17.38
CA ASN A 137 7.61 -9.37 -18.74
C ASN A 137 6.61 -8.94 -19.77
#